data_1c3e532ef6f51a87c9fef863cc968183
#
_entry.id   1c3e532ef6f51a87c9fef863cc968183
#
_cell.length_a   1.000
_cell.length_b   1.000
_cell.length_c   1.000
_cell.angle_alpha   90.00
_cell.angle_beta   90.00
_cell.angle_gamma   90.00
#
_symmetry.space_group_name_H-M   'P 1'
#
loop_
_entity.id
_entity.type
_entity.pdbx_description
1 polymer ?
#
loop_
_entity_poly.entity_id
_entity_poly.type
_entity_poly.pdbx_seq_one_letter_code
_entity_poly.pdbx_strand_id
1 'polypeptide(L)'
;MRYPFLAGAAVALATAVLAACGSSGGSGGGGTEAAAGGKPSAVASATPSAAGPAAGTTAPTPRKSSDPAKAPAGEITPATGSLTEKQKEYLTDRVPEGMDPAAVLQTGQETCDRLRYLVKADRDIAVGAIVSGEVVDAKPAVTHLCPRHQDLVDEAALGYADGTYEGAKIRPGRYRAVSPTTACSWQLTGAGGKELDAGSSATGKPVEITVPKSARAFTSTGCYAWLPRGENG
;
A
#
# COMPACT_ATOMS: atom_id res chain seq x y z
N MET A 1 20.29 48.87 -14.09
CA MET A 1 19.69 48.89 -15.45
C MET A 1 18.31 48.29 -15.36
N ARG A 2 17.34 49.09 -15.71
CA ARG A 2 15.90 48.74 -15.62
C ARG A 2 15.50 48.10 -16.94
N TYR A 3 14.76 47.02 -16.92
CA TYR A 3 13.91 46.61 -18.03
C TYR A 3 12.49 46.34 -17.54
N PRO A 4 11.49 46.95 -18.15
CA PRO A 4 10.07 46.71 -17.86
C PRO A 4 9.41 45.89 -18.97
N PHE A 5 8.27 45.26 -18.58
CA PHE A 5 7.07 44.89 -19.36
C PHE A 5 7.12 43.81 -20.43
N LEU A 6 6.15 42.92 -20.32
CA LEU A 6 4.95 42.67 -21.18
C LEU A 6 4.21 41.47 -20.62
N ALA A 7 3.07 41.62 -20.04
CA ALA A 7 1.68 41.68 -20.54
C ALA A 7 1.25 40.54 -21.48
N GLY A 8 0.31 39.74 -20.98
CA GLY A 8 -0.82 39.24 -21.75
C GLY A 8 -0.74 37.85 -22.34
N ALA A 9 -1.59 36.94 -21.80
CA ALA A 9 -2.58 36.21 -22.62
C ALA A 9 -3.43 35.31 -21.70
N ALA A 10 -4.66 35.71 -21.54
CA ALA A 10 -5.74 34.86 -21.06
C ALA A 10 -6.11 33.86 -22.16
N VAL A 11 -6.08 32.58 -21.87
CA VAL A 11 -6.70 31.55 -22.69
C VAL A 11 -7.79 30.89 -21.88
N ALA A 12 -9.00 31.29 -22.20
CA ALA A 12 -10.23 30.58 -21.82
C ALA A 12 -10.34 29.33 -22.68
N LEU A 13 -10.45 28.18 -22.10
CA LEU A 13 -10.79 26.95 -22.80
C LEU A 13 -12.03 26.31 -22.19
N ALA A 14 -12.97 26.16 -23.11
CA ALA A 14 -14.34 25.71 -22.94
C ALA A 14 -14.44 24.28 -22.41
N THR A 15 -15.41 24.11 -21.52
CA THR A 15 -15.94 22.83 -21.04
C THR A 15 -16.73 22.13 -22.15
N ALA A 16 -16.35 20.91 -22.50
CA ALA A 16 -17.20 20.01 -23.25
C ALA A 16 -17.74 18.91 -22.31
N VAL A 17 -19.02 19.00 -22.04
CA VAL A 17 -19.83 17.98 -21.38
C VAL A 17 -20.19 16.93 -22.41
N LEU A 18 -19.75 15.70 -22.24
CA LEU A 18 -20.25 14.54 -22.97
C LEU A 18 -21.05 13.66 -22.02
N ALA A 19 -22.38 13.88 -22.07
CA ALA A 19 -23.36 12.94 -21.56
C ALA A 19 -23.54 11.82 -22.59
N ALA A 20 -23.27 10.61 -22.21
CA ALA A 20 -23.63 9.41 -22.98
C ALA A 20 -24.65 8.60 -22.19
N CYS A 21 -25.91 8.74 -22.56
CA CYS A 21 -27.01 7.85 -22.24
C CYS A 21 -26.79 6.50 -22.89
N GLY A 22 -26.96 5.43 -22.12
CA GLY A 22 -27.11 4.07 -22.61
C GLY A 22 -28.38 3.47 -22.07
N SER A 23 -29.46 3.61 -22.83
CA SER A 23 -30.78 3.03 -22.60
C SER A 23 -30.91 1.74 -23.38
N SER A 24 -31.40 0.69 -22.75
CA SER A 24 -32.16 -0.39 -23.39
C SER A 24 -32.92 -1.10 -22.28
N GLY A 25 -34.22 -1.10 -22.22
CA GLY A 25 -35.22 -1.38 -23.22
C GLY A 25 -35.81 -2.75 -22.94
N GLY A 26 -37.06 -2.81 -22.47
CA GLY A 26 -37.74 -4.07 -22.25
C GLY A 26 -39.15 -3.80 -21.74
N SER A 27 -40.07 -3.76 -22.64
CA SER A 27 -41.51 -3.56 -22.59
C SER A 27 -42.27 -4.60 -21.75
N GLY A 28 -43.45 -4.18 -21.26
CA GLY A 28 -44.60 -5.03 -21.19
C GLY A 28 -45.58 -4.80 -20.04
N GLY A 29 -46.63 -4.03 -20.30
CA GLY A 29 -48.03 -4.37 -20.06
C GLY A 29 -48.61 -4.18 -18.65
N GLY A 30 -49.31 -3.15 -18.43
CA GLY A 30 -50.74 -2.88 -18.41
C GLY A 30 -51.52 -3.51 -17.25
N GLY A 31 -52.31 -2.65 -16.59
CA GLY A 31 -53.47 -3.13 -15.86
C GLY A 31 -53.72 -2.53 -14.47
N THR A 32 -54.55 -1.57 -14.47
CA THR A 32 -55.45 -0.88 -13.51
C THR A 32 -55.93 -1.66 -12.29
N GLU A 33 -56.14 -0.83 -11.23
CA GLU A 33 -57.23 -0.73 -10.23
C GLU A 33 -57.28 -1.61 -8.97
N ALA A 34 -57.29 -0.88 -7.89
CA ALA A 34 -58.24 -0.75 -6.80
C ALA A 34 -58.32 -1.79 -5.68
N ALA A 35 -58.10 -1.22 -4.52
CA ALA A 35 -58.87 -1.34 -3.27
C ALA A 35 -58.89 -2.57 -2.39
N ALA A 36 -58.66 -2.24 -1.11
CA ALA A 36 -59.30 -2.77 0.09
C ALA A 36 -58.82 -4.04 0.74
N GLY A 37 -58.24 -3.84 1.95
CA GLY A 37 -58.73 -4.43 3.20
C GLY A 37 -58.57 -5.94 3.42
N GLY A 38 -57.78 -6.27 4.44
CA GLY A 38 -57.87 -7.61 5.01
C GLY A 38 -56.75 -7.97 5.95
N LYS A 39 -56.97 -7.84 7.21
CA LYS A 39 -56.19 -8.30 8.36
C LYS A 39 -56.29 -9.83 8.53
N PRO A 40 -55.62 -10.41 9.48
CA PRO A 40 -54.60 -11.42 9.32
C PRO A 40 -55.08 -12.84 9.59
N SER A 41 -54.39 -13.83 9.12
CA SER A 41 -54.53 -15.20 9.65
C SER A 41 -53.19 -15.87 9.81
N ALA A 42 -52.90 -16.15 11.05
CA ALA A 42 -51.84 -17.05 11.48
C ALA A 42 -52.16 -18.46 10.95
N VAL A 43 -51.19 -19.13 10.37
CA VAL A 43 -51.22 -20.57 10.19
C VAL A 43 -49.88 -21.17 10.59
N ALA A 44 -50.02 -22.14 11.43
CA ALA A 44 -49.04 -22.90 12.18
C ALA A 44 -48.00 -23.66 11.36
N SER A 45 -46.85 -23.79 12.02
CA SER A 45 -45.97 -24.97 12.11
C SER A 45 -46.10 -26.08 11.08
N ALA A 46 -45.01 -26.33 10.39
CA ALA A 46 -44.60 -27.69 10.05
C ALA A 46 -43.07 -27.76 9.97
N THR A 47 -42.48 -28.36 10.97
CA THR A 47 -41.11 -28.86 10.97
C THR A 47 -41.09 -30.16 10.17
N PRO A 48 -40.18 -30.34 9.23
CA PRO A 48 -39.69 -31.67 8.90
C PRO A 48 -38.28 -31.85 9.45
N SER A 49 -38.19 -32.69 10.46
CA SER A 49 -36.96 -33.36 10.87
C SER A 49 -36.56 -34.32 9.75
N ALA A 50 -35.43 -34.08 9.13
CA ALA A 50 -34.75 -35.08 8.33
C ALA A 50 -33.28 -35.09 8.75
N ALA A 51 -32.94 -36.07 9.54
CA ALA A 51 -31.56 -36.45 9.78
C ALA A 51 -30.96 -37.03 8.49
N GLY A 52 -30.02 -36.31 7.88
CA GLY A 52 -29.16 -36.80 6.83
C GLY A 52 -27.75 -36.97 7.40
N PRO A 53 -26.97 -37.96 6.92
CA PRO A 53 -25.66 -38.29 7.50
C PRO A 53 -24.67 -37.20 7.30
N ALA A 54 -23.95 -36.86 8.36
CA ALA A 54 -22.83 -35.94 8.35
C ALA A 54 -21.71 -36.47 7.44
N ALA A 55 -21.64 -35.97 6.24
CA ALA A 55 -20.41 -36.02 5.43
C ALA A 55 -19.42 -35.05 6.04
N GLY A 56 -18.41 -35.58 6.72
CA GLY A 56 -17.27 -34.78 7.22
C GLY A 56 -16.57 -34.12 6.06
N THR A 57 -16.88 -32.85 5.84
CA THR A 57 -16.08 -32.00 4.97
C THR A 57 -14.85 -31.58 5.76
N THR A 58 -13.77 -32.34 5.66
CA THR A 58 -12.43 -31.91 6.07
C THR A 58 -12.10 -30.70 5.24
N ALA A 59 -12.14 -29.51 5.85
CA ALA A 59 -11.63 -28.29 5.24
C ALA A 59 -10.17 -28.53 4.86
N PRO A 60 -9.74 -28.18 3.63
CA PRO A 60 -8.36 -28.32 3.25
C PRO A 60 -7.51 -27.38 4.14
N THR A 61 -6.61 -28.00 4.91
CA THR A 61 -5.58 -27.27 5.67
C THR A 61 -4.82 -26.37 4.70
N PRO A 62 -4.65 -25.06 4.99
CA PRO A 62 -3.84 -24.20 4.15
C PRO A 62 -2.43 -24.80 4.05
N ARG A 63 -2.04 -25.24 2.87
CA ARG A 63 -0.64 -25.60 2.62
C ARG A 63 0.16 -24.32 2.81
N LYS A 64 1.11 -24.33 3.75
CA LYS A 64 2.18 -23.35 3.78
C LYS A 64 2.85 -23.44 2.40
N SER A 65 2.73 -22.37 1.61
CA SER A 65 3.58 -22.20 0.42
C SER A 65 5.02 -22.17 0.92
N SER A 66 5.75 -23.24 0.69
CA SER A 66 7.20 -23.23 0.87
C SER A 66 7.75 -22.31 -0.21
N ASP A 67 8.56 -21.33 0.16
CA ASP A 67 9.30 -20.55 -0.82
C ASP A 67 10.09 -21.53 -1.72
N PRO A 68 10.14 -21.27 -3.04
CA PRO A 68 10.92 -22.12 -3.94
C PRO A 68 12.38 -22.16 -3.53
N ALA A 69 13.02 -23.30 -3.72
CA ALA A 69 14.45 -23.46 -3.49
C ALA A 69 15.22 -22.40 -4.30
N LYS A 70 16.35 -21.92 -3.75
CA LYS A 70 17.19 -20.90 -4.39
C LYS A 70 18.39 -21.56 -5.06
N ALA A 71 18.76 -21.05 -6.23
CA ALA A 71 19.95 -21.52 -6.95
C ALA A 71 21.21 -21.23 -6.13
N PRO A 72 22.16 -22.20 -6.05
CA PRO A 72 23.45 -21.97 -5.41
C PRO A 72 24.22 -20.81 -6.08
N ALA A 73 24.95 -20.02 -5.29
CA ALA A 73 25.65 -18.83 -5.78
C ALA A 73 26.63 -19.14 -6.95
N GLY A 74 27.23 -20.35 -6.98
CA GLY A 74 28.11 -20.78 -8.06
C GLY A 74 27.44 -21.10 -9.40
N GLU A 75 26.10 -21.26 -9.39
CA GLU A 75 25.29 -21.55 -10.58
C GLU A 75 24.61 -20.32 -11.16
N ILE A 76 24.81 -19.15 -10.54
CA ILE A 76 24.23 -17.88 -11.01
C ILE A 76 25.00 -17.41 -12.24
N THR A 77 24.64 -17.95 -13.39
CA THR A 77 25.22 -17.59 -14.69
C THR A 77 24.09 -17.19 -15.63
N PRO A 78 24.11 -15.99 -16.23
CA PRO A 78 23.08 -15.59 -17.19
C PRO A 78 23.20 -16.43 -18.46
N ALA A 79 22.08 -16.62 -19.16
CA ALA A 79 22.06 -17.31 -20.45
C ALA A 79 22.90 -16.59 -21.53
N THR A 80 23.06 -15.27 -21.40
CA THR A 80 23.87 -14.43 -22.30
C THR A 80 24.60 -13.34 -21.51
N GLY A 81 25.82 -13.00 -21.94
CA GLY A 81 26.64 -11.96 -21.33
C GLY A 81 27.35 -12.38 -20.04
N SER A 82 27.79 -11.38 -19.27
CA SER A 82 28.46 -11.56 -17.98
C SER A 82 27.87 -10.64 -16.92
N LEU A 83 27.82 -11.11 -15.69
CA LEU A 83 27.37 -10.34 -14.53
C LEU A 83 28.56 -9.61 -13.90
N THR A 84 28.35 -8.37 -13.49
CA THR A 84 29.28 -7.65 -12.61
C THR A 84 29.23 -8.23 -11.19
N GLU A 85 30.25 -7.96 -10.35
CA GLU A 85 30.25 -8.44 -8.96
C GLU A 85 29.03 -7.94 -8.18
N LYS A 86 28.65 -6.66 -8.34
CA LYS A 86 27.45 -6.10 -7.69
C LYS A 86 26.14 -6.76 -8.15
N GLN A 87 26.06 -7.15 -9.41
CA GLN A 87 24.91 -7.89 -9.92
C GLN A 87 24.88 -9.32 -9.35
N LYS A 88 26.02 -9.97 -9.19
CA LYS A 88 26.12 -11.28 -8.53
C LYS A 88 25.72 -11.18 -7.05
N GLU A 89 26.19 -10.16 -6.33
CA GLU A 89 25.80 -9.88 -4.95
C GLU A 89 24.28 -9.69 -4.83
N TYR A 90 23.68 -8.91 -5.74
CA TYR A 90 22.23 -8.73 -5.78
C TYR A 90 21.48 -10.04 -6.00
N LEU A 91 21.97 -10.92 -6.86
CA LEU A 91 21.32 -12.18 -7.22
C LEU A 91 21.50 -13.28 -6.17
N THR A 92 22.50 -13.17 -5.28
CA THR A 92 22.75 -14.16 -4.24
C THR A 92 21.50 -14.37 -3.38
N ASP A 93 21.10 -15.62 -3.20
CA ASP A 93 19.90 -16.05 -2.47
C ASP A 93 18.57 -15.49 -2.99
N ARG A 94 18.55 -14.99 -4.26
CA ARG A 94 17.34 -14.39 -4.86
C ARG A 94 16.83 -15.15 -6.08
N VAL A 95 17.67 -15.89 -6.75
CA VAL A 95 17.30 -16.61 -7.98
C VAL A 95 16.64 -17.94 -7.60
N PRO A 96 15.34 -18.15 -7.90
CA PRO A 96 14.71 -19.45 -7.75
C PRO A 96 15.37 -20.47 -8.67
N GLU A 97 15.45 -21.76 -8.25
CA GLU A 97 15.94 -22.83 -9.09
C GLU A 97 15.20 -22.85 -10.43
N GLY A 98 15.96 -22.99 -11.52
CA GLY A 98 15.43 -23.06 -12.89
C GLY A 98 15.00 -21.70 -13.47
N MET A 99 15.18 -20.60 -12.76
CA MET A 99 14.91 -19.25 -13.28
C MET A 99 16.19 -18.62 -13.85
N ASP A 100 16.06 -17.92 -14.99
CA ASP A 100 17.17 -17.14 -15.53
C ASP A 100 17.53 -15.99 -14.58
N PRO A 101 18.78 -15.89 -14.11
CA PRO A 101 19.24 -14.79 -13.29
C PRO A 101 19.01 -13.41 -13.90
N ALA A 102 19.00 -13.31 -15.23
CA ALA A 102 18.73 -12.05 -15.94
C ALA A 102 17.32 -11.51 -15.66
N ALA A 103 16.31 -12.38 -15.52
CA ALA A 103 14.97 -11.98 -15.18
C ALA A 103 14.88 -11.37 -13.77
N VAL A 104 15.57 -11.98 -12.80
CA VAL A 104 15.63 -11.46 -11.42
C VAL A 104 16.38 -10.13 -11.37
N LEU A 105 17.48 -10.02 -12.13
CA LEU A 105 18.26 -8.79 -12.23
C LEU A 105 17.42 -7.65 -12.85
N GLN A 106 16.64 -7.94 -13.88
CA GLN A 106 15.74 -6.97 -14.51
C GLN A 106 14.75 -6.40 -13.50
N THR A 107 14.14 -7.24 -12.66
CA THR A 107 13.23 -6.76 -11.59
C THR A 107 13.93 -5.78 -10.64
N GLY A 108 15.17 -6.04 -10.27
CA GLY A 108 15.95 -5.10 -9.46
C GLY A 108 16.26 -3.79 -10.17
N GLN A 109 16.53 -3.82 -11.47
CA GLN A 109 16.73 -2.62 -12.29
C GLN A 109 15.44 -1.80 -12.41
N GLU A 110 14.29 -2.45 -12.60
CA GLU A 110 12.98 -1.80 -12.62
C GLU A 110 12.67 -1.11 -11.29
N THR A 111 13.04 -1.73 -10.16
CA THR A 111 12.97 -1.11 -8.83
C THR A 111 13.79 0.19 -8.77
N CYS A 112 15.02 0.17 -9.28
CA CYS A 112 15.88 1.36 -9.34
C CYS A 112 15.29 2.46 -10.24
N ASP A 113 14.71 2.08 -11.37
CA ASP A 113 14.09 3.02 -12.31
C ASP A 113 12.82 3.64 -11.73
N ARG A 114 12.02 2.84 -11.01
CA ARG A 114 10.85 3.33 -10.28
C ARG A 114 11.24 4.35 -9.22
N LEU A 115 12.27 4.08 -8.41
CA LEU A 115 12.78 5.02 -7.42
C LEU A 115 13.26 6.32 -8.08
N ARG A 116 14.02 6.22 -9.18
CA ARG A 116 14.47 7.39 -9.93
C ARG A 116 13.30 8.24 -10.45
N TYR A 117 12.23 7.63 -10.90
CA TYR A 117 11.02 8.31 -11.33
C TYR A 117 10.31 9.00 -10.17
N LEU A 118 10.09 8.28 -9.06
CA LEU A 118 9.40 8.80 -7.89
C LEU A 118 10.13 10.00 -7.27
N VAL A 119 11.47 9.91 -7.13
CA VAL A 119 12.29 11.02 -6.60
C VAL A 119 12.19 12.28 -7.44
N LYS A 120 12.07 12.16 -8.76
CA LYS A 120 11.89 13.33 -9.64
C LYS A 120 10.55 14.01 -9.44
N ALA A 121 9.51 13.24 -9.08
CA ALA A 121 8.18 13.76 -8.81
C ALA A 121 8.11 14.35 -7.40
N ASP A 122 8.48 13.57 -6.40
CA ASP A 122 8.48 13.96 -4.99
C ASP A 122 9.33 12.96 -4.19
N ARG A 123 10.34 13.46 -3.46
CA ARG A 123 11.23 12.63 -2.64
C ARG A 123 10.49 11.94 -1.50
N ASP A 124 9.58 12.64 -0.83
CA ASP A 124 8.85 12.08 0.30
C ASP A 124 7.92 10.95 -0.16
N ILE A 125 7.31 11.08 -1.34
CA ILE A 125 6.53 10.00 -1.96
C ILE A 125 7.43 8.79 -2.28
N ALA A 126 8.65 9.01 -2.75
CA ALA A 126 9.58 7.92 -3.01
C ALA A 126 9.93 7.16 -1.71
N VAL A 127 10.23 7.87 -0.62
CA VAL A 127 10.48 7.27 0.70
C VAL A 127 9.22 6.56 1.21
N GLY A 128 8.05 7.20 1.11
CA GLY A 128 6.76 6.63 1.49
C GLY A 128 6.44 5.33 0.76
N ALA A 129 6.75 5.25 -0.55
CA ALA A 129 6.56 4.04 -1.35
C ALA A 129 7.49 2.88 -0.92
N ILE A 130 8.67 3.19 -0.39
CA ILE A 130 9.54 2.18 0.23
C ILE A 130 8.95 1.73 1.58
N VAL A 131 8.51 2.68 2.42
CA VAL A 131 7.92 2.41 3.74
C VAL A 131 6.66 1.57 3.61
N SER A 132 5.77 1.88 2.67
CA SER A 132 4.51 1.16 2.44
C SER A 132 4.71 -0.22 1.79
N GLY A 133 5.90 -0.50 1.26
CA GLY A 133 6.18 -1.74 0.53
C GLY A 133 5.71 -1.73 -0.94
N GLU A 134 5.26 -0.60 -1.47
CA GLU A 134 4.92 -0.47 -2.90
C GLU A 134 6.13 -0.61 -3.82
N VAL A 135 7.31 -0.21 -3.34
CA VAL A 135 8.58 -0.47 -4.01
C VAL A 135 9.19 -1.71 -3.37
N VAL A 136 8.87 -2.85 -3.97
CA VAL A 136 9.35 -4.16 -3.51
C VAL A 136 10.86 -4.26 -3.67
N ASP A 137 11.52 -4.92 -2.73
CA ASP A 137 12.98 -5.17 -2.76
C ASP A 137 13.83 -3.90 -2.90
N ALA A 138 13.32 -2.74 -2.45
CA ALA A 138 14.05 -1.48 -2.54
C ALA A 138 15.44 -1.56 -1.89
N LYS A 139 15.55 -2.11 -0.69
CA LYS A 139 16.83 -2.16 0.03
C LYS A 139 17.90 -2.93 -0.73
N PRO A 140 17.72 -4.21 -1.14
CA PRO A 140 18.75 -4.91 -1.88
C PRO A 140 19.03 -4.32 -3.27
N ALA A 141 18.01 -3.84 -3.99
CA ALA A 141 18.22 -3.18 -5.28
C ALA A 141 19.08 -1.91 -5.13
N VAL A 142 18.78 -1.08 -4.14
CA VAL A 142 19.54 0.14 -3.86
C VAL A 142 20.97 -0.21 -3.44
N THR A 143 21.16 -1.16 -2.51
CA THR A 143 22.49 -1.51 -2.01
C THR A 143 23.44 -1.96 -3.13
N HIS A 144 22.95 -2.75 -4.08
CA HIS A 144 23.81 -3.37 -5.08
C HIS A 144 23.71 -2.74 -6.48
N LEU A 145 22.53 -2.26 -6.89
CA LEU A 145 22.30 -1.82 -8.26
C LEU A 145 22.22 -0.29 -8.41
N CYS A 146 21.71 0.43 -7.40
CA CYS A 146 21.56 1.89 -7.48
C CYS A 146 21.87 2.62 -6.15
N PRO A 147 23.12 2.54 -5.65
CA PRO A 147 23.49 3.05 -4.32
C PRO A 147 23.30 4.56 -4.14
N ARG A 148 23.12 5.31 -5.21
CA ARG A 148 22.77 6.74 -5.16
C ARG A 148 21.44 7.05 -4.43
N HIS A 149 20.61 6.04 -4.18
CA HIS A 149 19.32 6.15 -3.49
C HIS A 149 19.38 5.57 -2.06
N GLN A 150 20.58 5.36 -1.51
CA GLN A 150 20.74 4.76 -0.18
C GLN A 150 20.08 5.62 0.91
N ASP A 151 20.13 6.93 0.77
CA ASP A 151 19.48 7.89 1.67
C ASP A 151 17.96 7.68 1.79
N LEU A 152 17.29 7.27 0.70
CA LEU A 152 15.86 6.96 0.73
C LEU A 152 15.56 5.71 1.56
N VAL A 153 16.38 4.68 1.42
CA VAL A 153 16.24 3.42 2.16
C VAL A 153 16.55 3.62 3.65
N ASP A 154 17.57 4.42 3.94
CA ASP A 154 17.95 4.73 5.33
C ASP A 154 16.84 5.52 6.04
N GLU A 155 16.24 6.50 5.38
CA GLU A 155 15.09 7.24 5.92
C GLU A 155 13.85 6.35 6.03
N ALA A 156 13.55 5.55 5.01
CA ALA A 156 12.41 4.63 5.03
C ALA A 156 12.50 3.60 6.17
N ALA A 157 13.72 3.17 6.54
CA ALA A 157 13.93 2.26 7.66
C ALA A 157 13.51 2.84 9.01
N LEU A 158 13.35 4.15 9.12
CA LEU A 158 12.90 4.86 10.32
C LEU A 158 11.40 5.18 10.27
N GLY A 159 10.75 5.03 9.13
CA GLY A 159 9.34 5.33 8.92
C GLY A 159 8.39 4.25 9.43
N TYR A 160 7.08 4.56 9.38
CA TYR A 160 5.99 3.61 9.64
C TYR A 160 5.04 3.60 8.46
N ALA A 161 4.67 2.41 7.98
CA ALA A 161 3.51 2.24 7.12
C ALA A 161 2.22 2.27 7.94
N ASP A 162 1.07 2.21 7.28
CA ASP A 162 -0.18 1.89 7.96
C ASP A 162 -0.09 0.51 8.61
N GLY A 163 -0.67 0.38 9.80
CA GLY A 163 -0.61 -0.84 10.61
C GLY A 163 -0.49 -0.58 12.09
N THR A 164 -0.19 -1.62 12.86
CA THR A 164 0.00 -1.56 14.30
C THR A 164 1.43 -1.96 14.66
N TYR A 165 2.07 -1.12 15.47
CA TYR A 165 3.44 -1.26 15.95
C TYR A 165 3.44 -1.30 17.48
N GLU A 166 4.22 -2.21 18.06
CA GLU A 166 4.28 -2.41 19.51
C GLU A 166 5.72 -2.65 20.00
N GLY A 167 5.97 -2.31 21.26
CA GLY A 167 7.22 -2.60 21.95
C GLY A 167 8.45 -2.01 21.26
N ALA A 168 9.43 -2.85 20.95
CA ALA A 168 10.68 -2.43 20.31
C ALA A 168 10.54 -1.88 18.89
N LYS A 169 9.38 -2.04 18.27
CA LYS A 169 9.08 -1.45 16.96
C LYS A 169 8.72 0.04 17.06
N ILE A 170 8.43 0.53 18.28
CA ILE A 170 8.12 1.94 18.50
C ILE A 170 9.43 2.73 18.58
N ARG A 171 9.54 3.74 17.74
CA ARG A 171 10.66 4.69 17.73
C ARG A 171 10.14 6.06 18.14
N PRO A 172 10.57 6.59 19.29
CA PRO A 172 10.21 7.95 19.69
C PRO A 172 10.74 8.97 18.68
N GLY A 173 9.98 10.02 18.41
CA GLY A 173 10.37 11.06 17.47
C GLY A 173 9.19 11.84 16.94
N ARG A 174 9.48 12.77 16.02
CA ARG A 174 8.45 13.51 15.28
C ARG A 174 8.30 12.88 13.91
N TYR A 175 7.03 12.70 13.50
CA TYR A 175 6.71 12.08 12.22
C TYR A 175 5.67 12.90 11.48
N ARG A 176 5.72 12.86 10.15
CA ARG A 176 4.77 13.47 9.26
C ARG A 176 4.14 12.42 8.35
N ALA A 177 2.83 12.39 8.26
CA ALA A 177 2.13 11.57 7.28
C ALA A 177 2.42 12.07 5.86
N VAL A 178 2.72 11.16 4.95
CA VAL A 178 2.95 11.43 3.54
C VAL A 178 1.75 10.92 2.75
N SER A 179 1.16 11.80 1.95
CA SER A 179 0.00 11.46 1.09
C SER A 179 -1.17 10.78 1.84
N PRO A 180 -1.60 11.32 3.02
CA PRO A 180 -2.71 10.73 3.75
C PRO A 180 -4.01 10.84 2.95
N THR A 181 -4.89 9.85 3.11
CA THR A 181 -6.26 9.95 2.60
C THR A 181 -7.15 10.77 3.54
N THR A 182 -8.39 11.06 3.13
CA THR A 182 -9.39 11.67 4.01
C THR A 182 -9.87 10.74 5.14
N ALA A 183 -9.48 9.45 5.09
CA ALA A 183 -9.74 8.46 6.14
C ALA A 183 -8.50 8.18 7.01
N CYS A 184 -7.44 9.03 6.90
CA CYS A 184 -6.26 8.88 7.73
C CYS A 184 -6.61 9.06 9.21
N SER A 185 -6.27 8.08 10.03
CA SER A 185 -6.45 8.10 11.48
C SER A 185 -5.28 7.42 12.17
N TRP A 186 -4.98 7.86 13.40
CA TRP A 186 -3.91 7.29 14.21
C TRP A 186 -4.25 7.28 15.68
N GLN A 187 -3.58 6.40 16.42
CA GLN A 187 -3.67 6.32 17.86
C GLN A 187 -2.32 5.93 18.44
N LEU A 188 -1.91 6.62 19.49
CA LEU A 188 -0.74 6.31 20.32
C LEU A 188 -1.19 5.93 21.72
N THR A 189 -0.75 4.78 22.20
CA THR A 189 -1.02 4.34 23.57
C THR A 189 0.25 4.09 24.35
N GLY A 190 0.18 4.35 25.65
CA GLY A 190 1.24 4.10 26.62
C GLY A 190 1.01 2.83 27.42
N ALA A 191 1.70 2.74 28.58
CA ALA A 191 1.56 1.63 29.49
C ALA A 191 0.10 1.46 29.95
N GLY A 192 -0.36 0.21 30.04
CA GLY A 192 -1.72 -0.12 30.43
C GLY A 192 -2.81 0.33 29.46
N GLY A 193 -2.46 0.62 28.19
CA GLY A 193 -3.43 1.06 27.17
C GLY A 193 -3.85 2.52 27.31
N LYS A 194 -3.17 3.31 28.15
CA LYS A 194 -3.45 4.75 28.31
C LYS A 194 -3.25 5.46 26.96
N GLU A 195 -4.28 6.14 26.47
CA GLU A 195 -4.16 6.99 25.29
C GLU A 195 -3.19 8.16 25.56
N LEU A 196 -2.26 8.37 24.63
CA LEU A 196 -1.28 9.45 24.67
C LEU A 196 -1.59 10.50 23.62
N ASP A 197 -2.02 10.08 22.43
CA ASP A 197 -2.42 10.93 21.33
C ASP A 197 -3.31 10.12 20.39
N ALA A 198 -4.30 10.76 19.80
CA ALA A 198 -5.15 10.19 18.75
C ALA A 198 -5.69 11.28 17.85
N GLY A 199 -5.92 10.96 16.59
CA GLY A 199 -6.48 11.93 15.67
C GLY A 199 -6.82 11.36 14.30
N SER A 200 -7.32 12.26 13.45
CA SER A 200 -7.64 11.94 12.06
C SER A 200 -7.41 13.15 11.17
N SER A 201 -7.16 12.89 9.87
CA SER A 201 -7.08 13.92 8.84
C SER A 201 -8.25 13.77 7.88
N ALA A 202 -9.34 14.51 8.14
CA ALA A 202 -10.50 14.51 7.24
C ALA A 202 -10.27 15.28 5.92
N THR A 203 -9.14 15.95 5.79
CA THR A 203 -8.84 16.81 4.63
C THR A 203 -7.85 16.20 3.64
N GLY A 204 -7.25 15.05 3.99
CA GLY A 204 -6.15 14.46 3.21
C GLY A 204 -4.86 15.30 3.20
N LYS A 205 -4.77 16.33 4.07
CA LYS A 205 -3.54 17.11 4.22
C LYS A 205 -2.55 16.40 5.13
N PRO A 206 -1.24 16.54 4.87
CA PRO A 206 -0.21 16.02 5.77
C PRO A 206 -0.43 16.49 7.21
N VAL A 207 -0.30 15.57 8.16
CA VAL A 207 -0.37 15.82 9.60
C VAL A 207 0.94 15.42 10.25
N GLU A 208 1.25 16.04 11.39
CA GLU A 208 2.45 15.72 12.17
C GLU A 208 2.03 15.19 13.54
N ILE A 209 2.79 14.18 14.02
CA ILE A 209 2.63 13.60 15.34
C ILE A 209 3.97 13.57 16.06
N THR A 210 3.91 13.50 17.39
CA THR A 210 5.08 13.20 18.21
C THR A 210 4.86 11.87 18.92
N VAL A 211 5.71 10.90 18.64
CA VAL A 211 5.76 9.60 19.33
C VAL A 211 6.64 9.77 20.58
N PRO A 212 6.08 9.82 21.79
CA PRO A 212 6.87 10.00 23.02
C PRO A 212 7.57 8.69 23.42
N LYS A 213 8.63 8.78 24.24
CA LYS A 213 9.33 7.60 24.78
C LYS A 213 8.44 6.68 25.64
N SER A 214 7.34 7.21 26.15
CA SER A 214 6.33 6.46 26.92
C SER A 214 5.37 5.66 26.04
N ALA A 215 5.36 5.85 24.71
CA ALA A 215 4.52 5.09 23.80
C ALA A 215 4.84 3.59 23.85
N ARG A 216 3.81 2.77 23.78
CA ARG A 216 3.88 1.29 23.78
C ARG A 216 3.21 0.68 22.58
N ALA A 217 2.24 1.39 21.98
CA ALA A 217 1.66 1.03 20.70
C ALA A 217 1.38 2.28 19.86
N PHE A 218 1.47 2.11 18.55
CA PHE A 218 1.12 3.07 17.52
C PHE A 218 0.31 2.36 16.45
N THR A 219 -0.89 2.83 16.20
CA THR A 219 -1.77 2.31 15.12
C THR A 219 -2.06 3.43 14.14
N SER A 220 -2.00 3.11 12.86
CA SER A 220 -2.28 4.04 11.75
C SER A 220 -3.09 3.35 10.67
N THR A 221 -4.02 4.07 10.08
CA THR A 221 -4.88 3.60 8.98
C THR A 221 -5.14 4.76 8.01
N GLY A 222 -5.00 4.49 6.71
CA GLY A 222 -5.28 5.47 5.65
C GLY A 222 -4.31 6.65 5.59
N CYS A 223 -3.20 6.60 6.32
CA CYS A 223 -2.18 7.65 6.37
C CYS A 223 -1.03 7.41 5.38
N TYR A 224 -1.02 6.24 4.73
CA TYR A 224 -0.04 5.77 3.77
C TYR A 224 1.33 5.48 4.41
N ALA A 225 2.08 6.52 4.76
CA ALA A 225 3.37 6.39 5.44
C ALA A 225 3.66 7.58 6.34
N TRP A 226 4.37 7.31 7.43
CA TRP A 226 4.87 8.31 8.37
C TRP A 226 6.39 8.39 8.26
N LEU A 227 6.90 9.54 7.88
CA LEU A 227 8.33 9.78 7.75
C LEU A 227 8.86 10.60 8.93
N PRO A 228 10.11 10.34 9.38
CA PRO A 228 10.72 11.09 10.46
C PRO A 228 10.89 12.57 10.06
N ARG A 229 10.76 13.47 11.05
CA ARG A 229 10.94 14.91 10.89
C ARG A 229 12.09 15.39 11.75
N GLY A 230 13.15 15.88 11.10
CA GLY A 230 14.35 16.42 11.76
C GLY A 230 15.47 15.40 11.94
N GLU A 231 16.66 15.90 12.27
CA GLU A 231 17.92 15.14 12.34
C GLU A 231 17.99 14.05 13.43
N ASN A 232 16.91 13.78 14.16
CA ASN A 232 16.84 12.69 15.13
C ASN A 232 15.36 12.27 15.22
N GLY A 233 14.94 11.37 14.37
CA GLY A 233 13.71 10.62 14.57
C GLY A 233 13.84 9.70 15.77
#